data_891189f91845b3eb9ef1749f9c69a901
#
_entry.id   891189f91845b3eb9ef1749f9c69a901
#
_cell.length_a   1.000
_cell.length_b   1.000
_cell.length_c   1.000
_cell.angle_alpha   90.00
_cell.angle_beta   90.00
_cell.angle_gamma   90.00
#
_symmetry.space_group_name_H-M   'P 1'
#
loop_
_entity.id
_entity.type
_entity.pdbx_description
1 polymer ?
#
loop_
_entity_poly.entity_id
_entity_poly.type
_entity_poly.pdbx_seq_one_letter_code
_entity_poly.pdbx_strand_id
1 'polypeptide(L)'
;MDSAGKRCSIALMWKTLLALLLFSTSALAQENPTAYDALRVVVTKLNRDYVNRVISMTGVDGNPQPETWKILLGDQRARGGVREVEVANGNIVSERTPVRTVVGSAEGATIDTTRLNLDSSGAYTVASHTADKSNTRFATVSYTLRTDERGDPTWVVTLQNRGARPVGTIYIGANRGNVTRTEGMFAGASMSDVETERDAEQDTDENGGILSGAKARVKETFRHARDDARDMFDRVRRSFVDFINR
;
A
#
# COMPACT_ATOMS: atom_id res chain seq x y z
N MET A 1 -67.08 -15.89 -27.20
CA MET A 1 -65.96 -16.27 -28.03
C MET A 1 -65.21 -14.99 -28.28
N ASP A 2 -64.14 -14.64 -27.66
CA ASP A 2 -62.84 -15.16 -27.37
C ASP A 2 -62.18 -14.39 -26.21
N SER A 3 -61.85 -15.08 -25.16
CA SER A 3 -61.13 -14.51 -24.02
C SER A 3 -59.87 -15.36 -23.65
N ALA A 4 -59.08 -15.71 -24.66
CA ALA A 4 -57.91 -16.58 -24.47
C ALA A 4 -56.54 -15.98 -24.78
N GLY A 5 -56.44 -14.68 -25.19
CA GLY A 5 -55.22 -14.10 -25.72
C GLY A 5 -54.30 -13.30 -24.77
N LYS A 6 -54.69 -13.02 -23.52
CA LYS A 6 -53.94 -12.08 -22.65
C LYS A 6 -53.07 -12.67 -21.54
N ARG A 7 -53.08 -13.98 -21.34
CA ARG A 7 -52.33 -14.60 -20.20
C ARG A 7 -50.89 -15.05 -20.55
N CYS A 8 -50.51 -15.08 -21.83
CA CYS A 8 -49.24 -15.60 -22.27
C CYS A 8 -48.08 -14.55 -22.22
N SER A 9 -48.44 -13.24 -22.21
CA SER A 9 -47.41 -12.16 -22.33
C SER A 9 -46.73 -11.82 -21.01
N ILE A 10 -47.43 -12.01 -19.87
CA ILE A 10 -46.88 -11.61 -18.54
C ILE A 10 -45.83 -12.61 -18.03
N ALA A 11 -46.01 -13.89 -18.33
CA ALA A 11 -45.07 -14.94 -17.91
C ALA A 11 -43.74 -14.87 -18.65
N LEU A 12 -43.70 -14.31 -19.87
CA LEU A 12 -42.48 -14.15 -20.65
C LEU A 12 -41.65 -12.95 -20.18
N MET A 13 -42.33 -11.88 -19.74
CA MET A 13 -41.65 -10.68 -19.20
C MET A 13 -40.95 -10.94 -17.85
N TRP A 14 -41.53 -11.80 -17.02
CA TRP A 14 -40.91 -12.14 -15.72
C TRP A 14 -39.65 -13.00 -15.87
N LYS A 15 -39.61 -13.88 -16.88
CA LYS A 15 -38.44 -14.72 -17.15
C LYS A 15 -37.25 -13.89 -17.70
N THR A 16 -37.53 -12.84 -18.45
CA THR A 16 -36.48 -11.92 -18.95
C THR A 16 -35.98 -10.98 -17.86
N LEU A 17 -36.83 -10.56 -16.92
CA LEU A 17 -36.41 -9.72 -15.80
C LEU A 17 -35.53 -10.49 -14.79
N LEU A 18 -35.82 -11.77 -14.56
CA LEU A 18 -35.02 -12.63 -13.66
C LEU A 18 -33.65 -12.96 -14.24
N ALA A 19 -33.50 -13.04 -15.56
CA ALA A 19 -32.23 -13.27 -16.22
C ALA A 19 -31.32 -12.02 -16.19
N LEU A 20 -31.87 -10.81 -16.17
CA LEU A 20 -31.09 -9.56 -16.09
C LEU A 20 -30.48 -9.32 -14.69
N LEU A 21 -31.11 -9.86 -13.64
CA LEU A 21 -30.65 -9.70 -12.25
C LEU A 21 -29.44 -10.60 -11.90
N LEU A 22 -29.17 -11.63 -12.70
CA LEU A 22 -28.05 -12.56 -12.46
C LEU A 22 -26.72 -12.09 -13.07
N PHE A 23 -26.71 -11.02 -13.86
CA PHE A 23 -25.51 -10.44 -14.45
C PHE A 23 -24.97 -9.21 -13.74
N SER A 24 -25.46 -8.89 -12.53
CA SER A 24 -24.74 -7.98 -11.63
C SER A 24 -23.51 -8.70 -11.07
N THR A 25 -22.53 -8.97 -11.94
CA THR A 25 -21.16 -9.27 -11.52
C THR A 25 -20.69 -8.04 -10.76
N SER A 26 -20.66 -8.15 -9.44
CA SER A 26 -19.93 -7.20 -8.61
C SER A 26 -18.55 -7.13 -9.21
N ALA A 27 -18.22 -6.04 -9.88
CA ALA A 27 -16.84 -5.69 -10.19
C ALA A 27 -16.17 -5.51 -8.82
N LEU A 28 -15.58 -6.59 -8.30
CA LEU A 28 -14.68 -6.52 -7.18
C LEU A 28 -13.60 -5.56 -7.66
N ALA A 29 -13.56 -4.37 -7.09
CA ALA A 29 -12.48 -3.44 -7.32
C ALA A 29 -11.19 -4.21 -6.95
N GLN A 30 -10.42 -4.59 -7.94
CA GLN A 30 -9.16 -5.29 -7.73
C GLN A 30 -8.24 -4.26 -7.10
N GLU A 31 -7.94 -4.43 -5.80
CA GLU A 31 -6.96 -3.59 -5.12
C GLU A 31 -5.61 -3.75 -5.81
N ASN A 32 -4.95 -2.64 -6.09
CA ASN A 32 -3.62 -2.66 -6.66
C ASN A 32 -2.65 -3.39 -5.71
N PRO A 33 -1.71 -4.17 -6.25
CA PRO A 33 -0.79 -4.96 -5.45
C PRO A 33 0.10 -4.08 -4.57
N THR A 34 0.38 -4.56 -3.38
CA THR A 34 1.36 -3.92 -2.48
C THR A 34 2.80 -4.17 -2.97
N ALA A 35 3.76 -3.49 -2.36
CA ALA A 35 5.17 -3.73 -2.66
C ALA A 35 5.59 -5.17 -2.35
N TYR A 36 5.08 -5.77 -1.27
CA TYR A 36 5.38 -7.17 -0.94
C TYR A 36 4.76 -8.13 -1.94
N ASP A 37 3.56 -7.86 -2.44
CA ASP A 37 2.97 -8.68 -3.49
C ASP A 37 3.81 -8.63 -4.77
N ALA A 38 4.28 -7.43 -5.14
CA ALA A 38 5.17 -7.26 -6.29
C ALA A 38 6.51 -8.00 -6.09
N LEU A 39 7.10 -7.92 -4.91
CA LEU A 39 8.34 -8.66 -4.60
C LEU A 39 8.10 -10.17 -4.65
N ARG A 40 6.96 -10.66 -4.16
CA ARG A 40 6.59 -12.08 -4.23
C ARG A 40 6.50 -12.57 -5.68
N VAL A 41 5.95 -11.75 -6.58
CA VAL A 41 5.91 -12.06 -8.02
C VAL A 41 7.31 -12.25 -8.58
N VAL A 42 8.24 -11.34 -8.30
CA VAL A 42 9.64 -11.41 -8.75
C VAL A 42 10.31 -12.70 -8.27
N VAL A 43 10.20 -12.97 -6.97
CA VAL A 43 10.80 -14.14 -6.33
C VAL A 43 10.23 -15.46 -6.90
N THR A 44 8.93 -15.50 -7.16
CA THR A 44 8.25 -16.69 -7.68
C THR A 44 8.52 -16.91 -9.17
N LYS A 45 8.57 -15.83 -9.96
CA LYS A 45 8.67 -15.91 -11.42
C LYS A 45 10.11 -15.96 -11.93
N LEU A 46 11.05 -15.28 -11.26
CA LEU A 46 12.44 -15.23 -11.67
C LEU A 46 13.31 -16.19 -10.85
N ASN A 47 13.60 -15.83 -9.60
CA ASN A 47 14.41 -16.65 -8.70
C ASN A 47 14.24 -16.16 -7.27
N ARG A 48 14.19 -17.09 -6.32
CA ARG A 48 14.12 -16.82 -4.89
C ARG A 48 15.32 -16.01 -4.37
N ASP A 49 16.51 -16.20 -4.94
CA ASP A 49 17.72 -15.48 -4.54
C ASP A 49 17.63 -13.97 -4.71
N TYR A 50 16.69 -13.49 -5.56
CA TYR A 50 16.49 -12.05 -5.76
C TYR A 50 15.90 -11.34 -4.55
N VAL A 51 15.29 -12.06 -3.59
CA VAL A 51 14.81 -11.45 -2.33
C VAL A 51 15.93 -10.71 -1.60
N ASN A 52 17.14 -11.26 -1.60
CA ASN A 52 18.32 -10.67 -0.92
C ASN A 52 19.12 -9.73 -1.82
N ARG A 53 18.64 -9.43 -3.01
CA ARG A 53 19.32 -8.61 -4.00
C ARG A 53 18.51 -7.38 -4.40
N VAL A 54 17.45 -7.07 -3.67
CA VAL A 54 16.65 -5.87 -3.91
C VAL A 54 17.47 -4.63 -3.55
N ILE A 55 17.64 -3.72 -4.50
CA ILE A 55 18.31 -2.44 -4.30
C ILE A 55 17.28 -1.35 -3.97
N SER A 56 16.19 -1.30 -4.72
CA SER A 56 15.08 -0.40 -4.45
C SER A 56 13.78 -0.89 -5.05
N MET A 57 12.66 -0.39 -4.51
CA MET A 57 11.33 -0.58 -5.07
C MET A 57 10.66 0.79 -5.19
N THR A 58 10.08 1.08 -6.34
CA THR A 58 9.42 2.37 -6.60
C THR A 58 8.05 2.14 -7.19
N GLY A 59 7.05 2.85 -6.68
CA GLY A 59 5.71 2.91 -7.23
C GLY A 59 5.23 4.36 -7.25
N VAL A 60 4.56 4.76 -8.32
CA VAL A 60 4.12 6.14 -8.52
C VAL A 60 2.61 6.22 -8.66
N ASP A 61 2.06 7.38 -8.33
CA ASP A 61 0.64 7.73 -8.51
C ASP A 61 -0.34 6.76 -7.84
N GLY A 62 0.06 6.18 -6.68
CA GLY A 62 -0.80 5.27 -5.91
C GLY A 62 -1.99 5.96 -5.24
N ASN A 63 -3.13 5.27 -5.19
CA ASN A 63 -4.32 5.69 -4.44
C ASN A 63 -5.06 4.44 -3.89
N PRO A 64 -4.71 3.88 -2.74
CA PRO A 64 -3.45 4.10 -2.00
C PRO A 64 -2.22 3.40 -2.62
N GLN A 65 -2.41 2.33 -3.42
CA GLN A 65 -1.33 1.57 -4.02
C GLN A 65 -1.15 1.90 -5.50
N PRO A 66 0.09 1.92 -6.02
CA PRO A 66 0.36 2.13 -7.43
C PRO A 66 -0.06 0.92 -8.28
N GLU A 67 -0.39 1.15 -9.53
CA GLU A 67 -0.69 0.07 -10.48
C GLU A 67 0.54 -0.76 -10.86
N THR A 68 1.70 -0.11 -10.84
CA THR A 68 2.97 -0.72 -11.26
C THR A 68 4.06 -0.48 -10.23
N TRP A 69 4.79 -1.54 -9.91
CA TRP A 69 5.98 -1.49 -9.09
C TRP A 69 7.21 -1.72 -9.95
N LYS A 70 8.18 -0.82 -9.85
CA LYS A 70 9.50 -0.94 -10.44
C LYS A 70 10.48 -1.41 -9.37
N ILE A 71 11.16 -2.53 -9.62
CA ILE A 71 12.06 -3.17 -8.69
C ILE A 71 13.45 -3.23 -9.31
N LEU A 72 14.44 -2.69 -8.63
CA LEU A 72 15.83 -2.79 -9.01
C LEU A 72 16.50 -3.91 -8.23
N LEU A 73 17.14 -4.80 -8.94
CA LEU A 73 17.77 -6.01 -8.41
C LEU A 73 19.28 -6.00 -8.74
N GLY A 74 20.11 -6.36 -7.78
CA GLY A 74 21.50 -6.67 -8.03
C GLY A 74 21.61 -7.96 -8.84
N ASP A 75 22.14 -7.89 -10.05
CA ASP A 75 22.35 -9.05 -10.93
C ASP A 75 23.72 -8.95 -11.62
N GLN A 76 24.67 -9.74 -11.15
CA GLN A 76 26.00 -9.78 -11.71
C GLN A 76 26.06 -10.21 -13.19
N ARG A 77 25.01 -10.86 -13.70
CA ARG A 77 24.89 -11.25 -15.10
C ARG A 77 24.38 -10.13 -16.00
N ALA A 78 23.71 -9.13 -15.41
CA ALA A 78 23.22 -7.97 -16.15
C ALA A 78 24.36 -6.98 -16.42
N ARG A 79 24.33 -6.33 -17.58
CA ARG A 79 25.27 -5.27 -17.91
C ARG A 79 25.14 -4.12 -16.88
N GLY A 80 26.22 -3.80 -16.20
CA GLY A 80 26.18 -2.79 -15.12
C GLY A 80 25.74 -3.33 -13.75
N GLY A 81 25.59 -4.65 -13.60
CA GLY A 81 25.33 -5.29 -12.31
C GLY A 81 23.90 -5.11 -11.77
N VAL A 82 22.99 -4.51 -12.55
CA VAL A 82 21.62 -4.19 -12.12
C VAL A 82 20.61 -4.62 -13.18
N ARG A 83 19.51 -5.20 -12.71
CA ARG A 83 18.33 -5.54 -13.48
C ARG A 83 17.14 -4.74 -12.97
N GLU A 84 16.37 -4.16 -13.86
CA GLU A 84 15.10 -3.50 -13.55
C GLU A 84 13.95 -4.40 -13.97
N VAL A 85 13.00 -4.62 -13.07
CA VAL A 85 11.80 -5.43 -13.29
C VAL A 85 10.58 -4.56 -12.95
N GLU A 86 9.60 -4.54 -13.84
CA GLU A 86 8.31 -3.90 -13.60
C GLU A 86 7.24 -4.97 -13.37
N VAL A 87 6.49 -4.81 -12.29
CA VAL A 87 5.41 -5.72 -11.89
C VAL A 87 4.09 -4.95 -11.87
N ALA A 88 3.11 -5.46 -12.60
CA ALA A 88 1.74 -4.94 -12.61
C ALA A 88 0.75 -6.11 -12.64
N ASN A 89 -0.38 -5.98 -11.97
CA ASN A 89 -1.46 -6.98 -11.96
C ASN A 89 -0.96 -8.42 -11.64
N GLY A 90 -0.02 -8.55 -10.70
CA GLY A 90 0.53 -9.84 -10.30
C GLY A 90 1.43 -10.51 -11.34
N ASN A 91 1.91 -9.79 -12.35
CA ASN A 91 2.78 -10.30 -13.39
C ASN A 91 3.99 -9.39 -13.63
N ILE A 92 5.09 -9.97 -14.12
CA ILE A 92 6.20 -9.20 -14.65
C ILE A 92 5.78 -8.70 -16.04
N VAL A 93 5.72 -7.36 -16.19
CA VAL A 93 5.31 -6.72 -17.45
C VAL A 93 6.51 -6.18 -18.25
N SER A 94 7.64 -5.96 -17.58
CA SER A 94 8.87 -5.48 -18.21
C SER A 94 10.08 -5.99 -17.43
N GLU A 95 11.12 -6.32 -18.17
CA GLU A 95 12.43 -6.71 -17.63
C GLU A 95 13.51 -6.10 -18.51
N ARG A 96 14.39 -5.27 -17.93
CA ARG A 96 15.44 -4.58 -18.67
C ARG A 96 16.70 -4.33 -17.84
N THR A 97 17.79 -4.05 -18.51
CA THR A 97 19.01 -3.55 -17.88
C THR A 97 19.03 -2.03 -18.00
N PRO A 98 19.08 -1.27 -16.89
CA PRO A 98 19.12 0.19 -16.94
C PRO A 98 20.37 0.68 -17.69
N VAL A 99 20.19 1.68 -18.54
CA VAL A 99 21.30 2.28 -19.34
C VAL A 99 22.20 3.16 -18.48
N ARG A 100 21.70 3.67 -17.36
CA ARG A 100 22.44 4.53 -16.44
C ARG A 100 22.67 3.82 -15.12
N THR A 101 23.83 4.09 -14.50
CA THR A 101 24.07 3.69 -13.11
C THR A 101 22.92 4.22 -12.25
N VAL A 102 22.26 3.33 -11.55
CA VAL A 102 21.14 3.71 -10.68
C VAL A 102 21.75 4.44 -9.48
N VAL A 103 21.63 5.76 -9.51
CA VAL A 103 21.88 6.59 -8.33
C VAL A 103 20.69 6.41 -7.39
N GLY A 104 20.82 5.55 -6.44
CA GLY A 104 19.79 5.37 -5.45
C GLY A 104 20.32 4.55 -4.30
N SER A 105 20.03 4.97 -3.11
CA SER A 105 20.47 4.43 -1.83
C SER A 105 21.96 4.09 -1.76
N ALA A 106 22.64 4.62 -0.80
CA ALA A 106 24.03 4.33 -0.43
C ALA A 106 24.76 3.36 -1.40
N GLU A 107 25.13 3.86 -2.59
CA GLU A 107 26.01 3.16 -3.54
C GLU A 107 25.53 1.77 -4.05
N GLY A 108 24.21 1.55 -4.19
CA GLY A 108 23.66 0.29 -4.67
C GLY A 108 23.66 -0.81 -3.62
N ALA A 109 23.70 -0.46 -2.35
CA ALA A 109 23.51 -1.41 -1.27
C ALA A 109 22.16 -2.12 -1.38
N THR A 110 22.17 -3.42 -1.24
CA THR A 110 20.95 -4.22 -1.22
C THR A 110 20.20 -4.00 0.08
N ILE A 111 18.88 -4.01 0.00
CA ILE A 111 18.00 -3.92 1.15
C ILE A 111 18.07 -5.23 1.93
N ASP A 112 18.30 -5.14 3.22
CA ASP A 112 18.12 -6.28 4.12
C ASP A 112 16.62 -6.55 4.29
N THR A 113 16.12 -7.51 3.51
CA THR A 113 14.70 -7.86 3.50
C THR A 113 14.24 -8.54 4.79
N THR A 114 15.16 -9.06 5.62
CA THR A 114 14.83 -9.62 6.94
C THR A 114 14.40 -8.55 7.94
N ARG A 115 14.74 -7.30 7.65
CA ARG A 115 14.40 -6.11 8.44
C ARG A 115 13.21 -5.33 7.88
N LEU A 116 12.55 -5.85 6.84
CA LEU A 116 11.33 -5.29 6.29
C LEU A 116 10.12 -5.78 7.09
N ASN A 117 9.67 -4.99 8.05
CA ASN A 117 8.48 -5.28 8.84
C ASN A 117 7.27 -4.42 8.42
N LEU A 118 7.48 -3.42 7.58
CA LEU A 118 6.45 -2.49 7.10
C LEU A 118 6.35 -2.56 5.58
N ASP A 119 5.19 -2.94 5.06
CA ASP A 119 4.87 -2.90 3.64
C ASP A 119 4.41 -1.49 3.20
N SER A 120 4.20 -1.30 1.90
CA SER A 120 3.67 -0.05 1.33
C SER A 120 2.30 0.33 1.88
N SER A 121 1.45 -0.63 2.24
CA SER A 121 0.17 -0.37 2.90
C SER A 121 0.34 0.24 4.29
N GLY A 122 1.26 -0.29 5.10
CA GLY A 122 1.61 0.28 6.39
C GLY A 122 2.30 1.64 6.26
N ALA A 123 3.18 1.80 5.27
CA ALA A 123 3.82 3.09 4.97
C ALA A 123 2.79 4.16 4.57
N TYR A 124 1.75 3.79 3.81
CA TYR A 124 0.62 4.67 3.50
C TYR A 124 -0.12 5.12 4.76
N THR A 125 -0.43 4.19 5.66
CA THR A 125 -1.15 4.49 6.91
C THR A 125 -0.38 5.51 7.76
N VAL A 126 0.93 5.31 7.94
CA VAL A 126 1.78 6.26 8.66
C VAL A 126 1.85 7.61 7.95
N ALA A 127 1.99 7.60 6.63
CA ALA A 127 2.07 8.82 5.82
C ALA A 127 0.75 9.61 5.86
N SER A 128 -0.40 8.94 5.75
CA SER A 128 -1.72 9.56 5.83
C SER A 128 -1.95 10.21 7.19
N HIS A 129 -1.65 9.50 8.28
CA HIS A 129 -1.76 10.05 9.62
C HIS A 129 -0.83 11.26 9.86
N THR A 130 0.40 11.20 9.31
CA THR A 130 1.34 12.33 9.36
C THR A 130 0.81 13.54 8.59
N ALA A 131 0.20 13.30 7.41
CA ALA A 131 -0.44 14.34 6.62
C ALA A 131 -1.61 14.99 7.36
N ASP A 132 -2.46 14.18 8.00
CA ASP A 132 -3.60 14.65 8.78
C ASP A 132 -3.15 15.54 9.97
N LYS A 133 -2.13 15.09 10.73
CA LYS A 133 -1.55 15.90 11.83
C LYS A 133 -0.95 17.23 11.36
N SER A 134 -0.40 17.27 10.14
CA SER A 134 0.15 18.49 9.55
C SER A 134 -0.85 19.29 8.71
N ASN A 135 -2.13 18.90 8.72
CA ASN A 135 -3.20 19.49 7.90
C ASN A 135 -2.84 19.56 6.40
N THR A 136 -2.10 18.57 5.91
CA THR A 136 -1.65 18.48 4.52
C THR A 136 -2.59 17.58 3.72
N ARG A 137 -3.25 18.14 2.69
CA ARG A 137 -4.13 17.36 1.80
C ARG A 137 -3.36 16.88 0.59
N PHE A 138 -3.57 15.62 0.24
CA PHE A 138 -2.98 15.01 -0.95
C PHE A 138 -4.03 14.20 -1.74
N ALA A 139 -3.70 13.81 -2.96
CA ALA A 139 -4.57 13.03 -3.83
C ALA A 139 -3.95 11.67 -4.17
N THR A 140 -2.65 11.62 -4.41
CA THR A 140 -1.89 10.42 -4.73
C THR A 140 -0.59 10.37 -3.95
N VAL A 141 0.03 9.20 -3.93
CA VAL A 141 1.30 8.97 -3.25
C VAL A 141 2.28 8.27 -4.19
N SER A 142 3.54 8.60 -4.06
CA SER A 142 4.63 7.86 -4.68
C SER A 142 5.51 7.26 -3.60
N TYR A 143 5.94 6.04 -3.81
CA TYR A 143 6.74 5.26 -2.86
C TYR A 143 8.12 4.99 -3.41
N THR A 144 9.11 5.06 -2.56
CA THR A 144 10.43 4.50 -2.81
C THR A 144 10.92 3.79 -1.57
N LEU A 145 11.11 2.48 -1.66
CA LEU A 145 11.82 1.71 -0.64
C LEU A 145 13.29 1.64 -1.01
N ARG A 146 14.16 2.01 -0.09
CA ARG A 146 15.62 1.98 -0.26
C ARG A 146 16.32 1.89 1.09
N THR A 147 17.60 1.64 1.09
CA THR A 147 18.44 1.82 2.27
C THR A 147 18.72 3.30 2.53
N ASP A 148 18.79 3.71 3.78
CA ASP A 148 19.27 5.02 4.19
C ASP A 148 20.82 5.04 4.32
N GLU A 149 21.36 6.16 4.75
CA GLU A 149 22.81 6.33 4.95
C GLU A 149 23.42 5.39 6.01
N ARG A 150 22.59 4.80 6.86
CA ARG A 150 22.97 3.83 7.89
C ARG A 150 22.82 2.39 7.45
N GLY A 151 22.32 2.18 6.22
CA GLY A 151 21.97 0.86 5.70
C GLY A 151 20.63 0.33 6.19
N ASP A 152 19.80 1.17 6.83
CA ASP A 152 18.47 0.77 7.29
C ASP A 152 17.43 0.89 6.18
N PRO A 153 16.54 -0.12 5.99
CA PRO A 153 15.48 -0.02 5.01
C PRO A 153 14.49 1.08 5.38
N THR A 154 14.25 1.99 4.44
CA THR A 154 13.44 3.19 4.64
C THR A 154 12.48 3.40 3.48
N TRP A 155 11.23 3.60 3.79
CA TRP A 155 10.21 4.11 2.88
C TRP A 155 10.34 5.62 2.75
N VAL A 156 10.45 6.11 1.53
CA VAL A 156 10.30 7.51 1.16
C VAL A 156 8.93 7.65 0.50
N VAL A 157 7.99 8.27 1.19
CA VAL A 157 6.62 8.45 0.72
C VAL A 157 6.43 9.91 0.35
N THR A 158 6.22 10.17 -0.93
CA THR A 158 5.97 11.52 -1.45
C THR A 158 4.48 11.70 -1.69
N LEU A 159 3.88 12.63 -0.97
CA LEU A 159 2.48 13.02 -1.12
C LEU A 159 2.34 14.01 -2.26
N GLN A 160 1.33 13.82 -3.11
CA GLN A 160 1.11 14.65 -4.29
C GLN A 160 -0.33 15.16 -4.33
N ASN A 161 -0.52 16.38 -4.82
CA ASN A 161 -1.86 16.93 -5.06
C ASN A 161 -2.43 16.40 -6.39
N ARG A 162 -3.67 16.78 -6.73
CA ARG A 162 -4.35 16.39 -7.99
C ARG A 162 -3.58 16.78 -9.26
N GLY A 163 -2.66 17.72 -9.17
CA GLY A 163 -1.80 18.16 -10.28
C GLY A 163 -0.44 17.47 -10.30
N ALA A 164 -0.28 16.35 -9.59
CA ALA A 164 0.96 15.58 -9.45
C ALA A 164 2.15 16.39 -8.89
N ARG A 165 1.87 17.50 -8.18
CA ARG A 165 2.92 18.30 -7.52
C ARG A 165 3.14 17.77 -6.10
N PRO A 166 4.39 17.58 -5.66
CA PRO A 166 4.70 17.20 -4.30
C PRO A 166 4.17 18.24 -3.31
N VAL A 167 3.52 17.79 -2.24
CA VAL A 167 3.05 18.62 -1.12
C VAL A 167 3.73 18.24 0.19
N GLY A 168 4.49 17.15 0.20
CA GLY A 168 5.30 16.71 1.31
C GLY A 168 5.97 15.39 1.03
N THR A 169 7.08 15.13 1.72
CA THR A 169 7.79 13.86 1.68
C THR A 169 8.03 13.38 3.10
N ILE A 170 7.75 12.11 3.35
CA ILE A 170 7.84 11.48 4.66
C ILE A 170 8.78 10.29 4.55
N TYR A 171 9.76 10.24 5.43
CA TYR A 171 10.72 9.14 5.55
C TYR A 171 10.32 8.26 6.72
N ILE A 172 10.06 6.99 6.46
CA ILE A 172 9.51 6.04 7.43
C ILE A 172 10.44 4.83 7.50
N GLY A 173 10.96 4.52 8.67
CA GLY A 173 11.78 3.33 8.87
C GLY A 173 10.96 2.06 8.59
N ALA A 174 11.36 1.28 7.60
CA ALA A 174 10.62 0.08 7.18
C ALA A 174 10.68 -1.07 8.19
N ASN A 175 11.55 -0.95 9.19
CA ASN A 175 11.67 -1.92 10.28
C ASN A 175 10.65 -1.65 11.42
N ARG A 176 10.47 -0.37 11.82
CA ARG A 176 9.71 0.01 13.01
C ARG A 176 8.47 0.87 12.70
N GLY A 177 8.30 1.35 11.49
CA GLY A 177 7.22 2.25 11.11
C GLY A 177 7.32 3.68 11.66
N ASN A 178 8.46 4.05 12.25
CA ASN A 178 8.66 5.39 12.79
C ASN A 178 8.99 6.40 11.69
N VAL A 179 8.42 7.59 11.78
CA VAL A 179 8.79 8.71 10.92
C VAL A 179 10.16 9.23 11.37
N THR A 180 11.13 9.19 10.47
CA THR A 180 12.50 9.65 10.74
C THR A 180 12.75 11.08 10.27
N ARG A 181 12.05 11.50 9.21
CA ARG A 181 12.17 12.83 8.63
C ARG A 181 10.91 13.19 7.85
N THR A 182 10.56 14.47 7.82
CA THR A 182 9.55 15.04 6.94
C THR A 182 10.12 16.24 6.19
N GLU A 183 9.70 16.43 4.93
CA GLU A 183 10.04 17.58 4.10
C GLU A 183 8.75 18.21 3.58
N GLY A 184 8.65 19.54 3.67
CA GLY A 184 7.45 20.29 3.25
C GLY A 184 6.27 20.21 4.21
N MET A 185 6.42 19.58 5.39
CA MET A 185 5.38 19.43 6.40
C MET A 185 6.00 19.33 7.81
N PHE A 186 5.16 19.35 8.86
CA PHE A 186 5.62 19.18 10.23
C PHE A 186 6.11 17.75 10.48
N ALA A 187 6.90 17.58 11.55
CA ALA A 187 7.23 16.25 12.05
C ALA A 187 5.92 15.51 12.39
N GLY A 188 5.77 14.33 11.80
CA GLY A 188 4.53 13.58 11.88
C GLY A 188 4.57 12.47 12.92
N ALA A 189 3.46 11.75 12.95
CA ALA A 189 3.28 10.57 13.78
C ALA A 189 4.16 9.39 13.36
N SER A 190 4.39 8.52 14.32
CA SER A 190 4.90 7.17 14.07
C SER A 190 3.82 6.13 14.35
N MET A 191 4.08 4.86 14.06
CA MET A 191 3.17 3.78 14.47
C MET A 191 3.05 3.70 16.01
N SER A 192 4.13 4.02 16.74
CA SER A 192 4.11 4.07 18.20
C SER A 192 3.24 5.20 18.74
N ASP A 193 3.17 6.35 18.05
CA ASP A 193 2.30 7.45 18.46
C ASP A 193 0.82 7.07 18.31
N VAL A 194 0.48 6.30 17.27
CA VAL A 194 -0.86 5.77 17.06
C VAL A 194 -1.25 4.79 18.17
N GLU A 195 -0.30 4.02 18.70
CA GLU A 195 -0.52 3.11 19.83
C GLU A 195 -0.65 3.85 21.17
N THR A 196 0.17 4.89 21.39
CA THR A 196 0.16 5.68 22.63
C THR A 196 -1.13 6.49 22.80
N GLU A 197 -1.68 7.06 21.72
CA GLU A 197 -2.99 7.72 21.76
C GLU A 197 -4.13 6.77 22.18
N ARG A 198 -3.95 5.46 21.98
CA ARG A 198 -4.91 4.44 22.39
C ARG A 198 -4.95 4.24 23.91
N ASP A 199 -3.79 4.25 24.55
CA ASP A 199 -3.68 4.01 26.00
C ASP A 199 -4.10 5.26 26.82
N ALA A 200 -3.86 6.47 26.28
CA ALA A 200 -4.23 7.73 26.92
C ALA A 200 -5.75 8.02 26.90
N GLU A 201 -6.51 7.40 25.98
CA GLU A 201 -7.96 7.63 25.88
C GLU A 201 -8.82 6.72 26.78
N GLN A 202 -8.22 5.73 27.45
CA GLN A 202 -8.95 4.84 28.36
C GLN A 202 -9.23 5.49 29.73
N ASP A 203 -8.54 6.60 30.06
CA ASP A 203 -8.65 7.22 31.40
C ASP A 203 -9.53 8.47 31.51
N THR A 204 -10.25 8.88 30.44
CA THR A 204 -11.12 10.09 30.49
C THR A 204 -12.53 9.86 29.96
N ASP A 205 -13.29 8.96 30.60
CA ASP A 205 -14.74 8.93 30.48
C ASP A 205 -15.39 9.47 31.77
N GLU A 206 -15.43 10.80 31.92
CA GLU A 206 -16.46 11.48 32.71
C GLU A 206 -16.50 12.98 32.34
N ASN A 207 -17.28 13.32 31.30
CA ASN A 207 -18.20 14.45 31.28
C ASN A 207 -18.92 14.62 29.94
N GLY A 208 -20.25 14.53 30.02
CA GLY A 208 -21.12 14.55 28.85
C GLY A 208 -21.27 15.94 28.20
N GLY A 209 -21.28 15.94 26.86
CA GLY A 209 -21.64 17.09 26.03
C GLY A 209 -21.97 16.65 24.61
N ILE A 210 -22.98 17.25 24.01
CA ILE A 210 -23.63 16.92 22.73
C ILE A 210 -22.70 16.86 21.49
N LEU A 211 -21.42 17.23 21.63
CA LEU A 211 -20.38 17.12 20.62
C LEU A 211 -19.72 15.72 20.53
N SER A 212 -20.07 14.80 21.45
CA SER A 212 -19.48 13.47 21.55
C SER A 212 -19.93 12.53 20.43
N GLY A 213 -21.14 12.69 19.91
CA GLY A 213 -21.71 11.75 18.90
C GLY A 213 -21.03 11.81 17.53
N ALA A 214 -20.56 12.97 17.08
CA ALA A 214 -19.84 13.11 15.81
C ALA A 214 -18.39 12.61 15.95
N LYS A 215 -17.74 12.90 17.08
CA LYS A 215 -16.41 12.38 17.41
C LYS A 215 -16.42 10.85 17.57
N ALA A 216 -17.46 10.29 18.19
CA ALA A 216 -17.57 8.84 18.39
C ALA A 216 -17.71 8.07 17.06
N ARG A 217 -18.49 8.59 16.09
CA ARG A 217 -18.64 7.96 14.76
C ARG A 217 -17.36 8.02 13.93
N VAL A 218 -16.66 9.15 13.95
CA VAL A 218 -15.35 9.27 13.29
C VAL A 218 -14.34 8.34 13.96
N LYS A 219 -14.33 8.26 15.30
CA LYS A 219 -13.47 7.38 16.09
C LYS A 219 -13.71 5.89 15.78
N GLU A 220 -14.95 5.48 15.61
CA GLU A 220 -15.33 4.09 15.30
C GLU A 220 -14.91 3.68 13.89
N THR A 221 -15.07 4.55 12.90
CA THR A 221 -14.59 4.34 11.53
C THR A 221 -13.05 4.22 11.48
N PHE A 222 -12.34 5.04 12.27
CA PHE A 222 -10.88 4.97 12.38
C PHE A 222 -10.39 3.72 13.14
N ARG A 223 -11.14 3.23 14.13
CA ARG A 223 -10.82 1.96 14.82
C ARG A 223 -10.89 0.78 13.84
N HIS A 224 -11.97 0.64 13.10
CA HIS A 224 -12.13 -0.45 12.12
C HIS A 224 -11.06 -0.39 11.04
N ALA A 225 -10.78 0.77 10.46
CA ALA A 225 -9.73 0.92 9.45
C ALA A 225 -8.33 0.57 9.99
N ARG A 226 -8.07 0.82 11.28
CA ARG A 226 -6.80 0.53 11.94
C ARG A 226 -6.66 -0.93 12.34
N ASP A 227 -7.71 -1.54 12.86
CA ASP A 227 -7.72 -2.96 13.22
C ASP A 227 -7.60 -3.81 11.95
N ASP A 228 -8.28 -3.44 10.87
CA ASP A 228 -8.13 -4.06 9.55
C ASP A 228 -6.71 -3.92 9.00
N ALA A 229 -6.08 -2.73 9.15
CA ALA A 229 -4.70 -2.49 8.72
C ALA A 229 -3.70 -3.34 9.53
N ARG A 230 -3.94 -3.52 10.83
CA ARG A 230 -3.08 -4.33 11.71
C ARG A 230 -3.22 -5.82 11.42
N ASP A 231 -4.43 -6.32 11.25
CA ASP A 231 -4.69 -7.72 10.87
C ASP A 231 -4.13 -8.03 9.48
N MET A 232 -4.23 -7.10 8.56
CA MET A 232 -3.63 -7.18 7.23
C MET A 232 -2.10 -7.19 7.33
N PHE A 233 -1.51 -6.33 8.16
CA PHE A 233 -0.08 -6.26 8.42
C PHE A 233 0.46 -7.58 9.00
N ASP A 234 -0.17 -8.13 10.03
CA ASP A 234 0.23 -9.39 10.66
C ASP A 234 0.05 -10.59 9.70
N ARG A 235 -0.93 -10.53 8.82
CA ARG A 235 -1.16 -11.55 7.78
C ARG A 235 -0.08 -11.50 6.72
N VAL A 236 0.25 -10.31 6.22
CA VAL A 236 1.29 -10.09 5.20
C VAL A 236 2.66 -10.45 5.77
N ARG A 237 2.96 -10.01 6.99
CA ARG A 237 4.21 -10.34 7.68
C ARG A 237 4.38 -11.84 7.85
N ARG A 238 3.39 -12.56 8.36
CA ARG A 238 3.43 -14.02 8.51
C ARG A 238 3.60 -14.72 7.17
N SER A 239 2.83 -14.33 6.16
CA SER A 239 2.93 -14.88 4.81
C SER A 239 4.30 -14.65 4.18
N PHE A 240 4.92 -13.50 4.42
CA PHE A 240 6.24 -13.17 3.90
C PHE A 240 7.36 -13.92 4.63
N VAL A 241 7.31 -13.98 5.96
CA VAL A 241 8.26 -14.75 6.78
C VAL A 241 8.16 -16.25 6.45
N ASP A 242 6.96 -16.79 6.34
CA ASP A 242 6.74 -18.21 5.97
C ASP A 242 7.24 -18.49 4.53
N PHE A 243 7.11 -17.52 3.63
CA PHE A 243 7.59 -17.65 2.25
C PHE A 243 9.12 -17.63 2.18
N ILE A 244 9.79 -16.79 2.97
CA ILE A 244 11.27 -16.73 3.01
C ILE A 244 11.86 -17.98 3.66
N ASN A 245 11.18 -18.58 4.64
CA ASN A 245 11.67 -19.71 5.42
C ASN A 245 11.33 -21.08 4.82
N ARG A 246 10.55 -21.15 3.74
CA ARG A 246 10.27 -22.36 2.95
C ARG A 246 11.20 -22.49 1.75
#